data_12bee77ef242cee42a0cdff6cfdf7b21
#
_entry.id   12bee77ef242cee42a0cdff6cfdf7b21
#
_cell.length_a   1.000
_cell.length_b   1.000
_cell.length_c   1.000
_cell.angle_alpha   90.00
_cell.angle_beta   90.00
_cell.angle_gamma   90.00
#
_symmetry.space_group_name_H-M   'P 1'
#
loop_
_entity.id
_entity.type
_entity.pdbx_description
1 polymer ?
#
loop_
_entity_poly.entity_id
_entity_poly.type
_entity_poly.pdbx_seq_one_letter_code
_entity_poly.pdbx_strand_id
1 'polypeptide(L)'
;MSATEELQYPQGERLRPAAPFPHSRNLSTLQVLRELGRNPVAAFGQNGYREFYIHSRTFVSDFLMVSDPEGIKYVLLDNAANFPKSIQSLRLTKPALGNGLVTSDGASWRFQRRVTSPMFSPRHV
;
A
#
# COMPACT_ATOMS: atom_id res chain seq x y z
N MET A 1 10.79 18.39 34.64
CA MET A 1 10.29 17.10 35.18
C MET A 1 9.35 16.57 34.11
N SER A 2 9.84 15.69 33.24
CA SER A 2 9.07 15.10 32.14
C SER A 2 8.47 13.80 32.66
N ALA A 3 7.14 13.77 32.82
CA ALA A 3 6.41 12.54 33.12
C ALA A 3 6.32 11.74 31.81
N THR A 4 7.17 10.73 31.70
CA THR A 4 7.00 9.67 30.71
C THR A 4 5.82 8.84 31.21
N GLU A 5 4.65 9.05 30.64
CA GLU A 5 3.48 8.23 30.85
C GLU A 5 3.76 6.85 30.24
N GLU A 6 4.19 5.91 31.06
CA GLU A 6 4.33 4.51 30.69
C GLU A 6 2.94 3.98 30.33
N LEU A 7 2.71 3.75 29.04
CA LEU A 7 1.55 3.03 28.53
C LEU A 7 1.55 1.62 29.15
N GLN A 8 0.80 1.44 30.22
CA GLN A 8 0.57 0.15 30.85
C GLN A 8 -0.36 -0.69 29.96
N TYR A 9 0.23 -1.61 29.21
CA TYR A 9 -0.54 -2.58 28.43
C TYR A 9 -1.04 -3.70 29.36
N PRO A 10 -2.33 -4.09 29.30
CA PRO A 10 -2.85 -5.21 30.06
C PRO A 10 -2.13 -6.50 29.67
N GLN A 11 -1.55 -7.17 30.65
CA GLN A 11 -0.87 -8.44 30.48
C GLN A 11 -1.86 -9.49 29.96
N GLY A 12 -1.69 -9.98 28.74
CA GLY A 12 -2.46 -11.08 28.16
C GLY A 12 -3.45 -10.74 27.05
N GLU A 13 -3.74 -9.47 26.78
CA GLU A 13 -4.56 -9.08 25.65
C GLU A 13 -3.68 -8.92 24.40
N ARG A 14 -3.98 -9.72 23.37
CA ARG A 14 -3.31 -9.56 22.07
C ARG A 14 -3.60 -8.14 21.57
N LEU A 15 -2.58 -7.30 21.50
CA LEU A 15 -2.67 -5.97 20.91
C LEU A 15 -3.24 -6.12 19.49
N ARG A 16 -4.51 -5.77 19.33
CA ARG A 16 -5.13 -5.65 18.01
C ARG A 16 -4.93 -4.20 17.58
N PRO A 17 -4.22 -3.96 16.48
CA PRO A 17 -4.13 -2.61 15.94
C PRO A 17 -5.53 -2.09 15.66
N ALA A 18 -5.73 -0.78 15.85
CA ALA A 18 -7.00 -0.14 15.53
C ALA A 18 -7.30 -0.40 14.03
N ALA A 19 -8.32 -1.21 13.77
CA ALA A 19 -8.77 -1.49 12.42
C ALA A 19 -9.85 -0.48 12.02
N PRO A 20 -9.82 0.05 10.80
CA PRO A 20 -10.91 0.89 10.33
C PRO A 20 -12.20 0.05 10.24
N PHE A 21 -13.32 0.65 10.58
CA PHE A 21 -14.62 0.01 10.37
C PHE A 21 -14.97 0.15 8.88
N PRO A 22 -15.00 -0.96 8.12
CA PRO A 22 -15.32 -0.90 6.70
C PRO A 22 -16.78 -0.50 6.51
N HIS A 23 -17.03 0.32 5.48
CA HIS A 23 -18.39 0.68 5.12
C HIS A 23 -19.17 -0.57 4.70
N SER A 24 -20.37 -0.76 5.28
CA SER A 24 -21.27 -1.88 4.95
C SER A 24 -21.90 -1.76 3.56
N ARG A 25 -21.89 -0.57 2.97
CA ARG A 25 -22.39 -0.26 1.62
C ARG A 25 -21.25 0.01 0.67
N ASN A 26 -21.47 -0.36 -0.61
CA ASN A 26 -20.59 0.09 -1.68
C ASN A 26 -20.66 1.63 -1.80
N LEU A 27 -19.51 2.27 -1.67
CA LEU A 27 -19.41 3.71 -1.80
C LEU A 27 -19.56 4.12 -3.27
N SER A 28 -20.21 5.24 -3.52
CA SER A 28 -20.20 5.86 -4.84
C SER A 28 -18.80 6.39 -5.18
N THR A 29 -18.49 6.59 -6.46
CA THR A 29 -17.18 7.07 -6.90
C THR A 29 -16.76 8.37 -6.22
N LEU A 30 -17.69 9.31 -6.01
CA LEU A 30 -17.40 10.57 -5.30
C LEU A 30 -17.10 10.36 -3.81
N GLN A 31 -17.80 9.42 -3.17
CA GLN A 31 -17.54 9.07 -1.78
C GLN A 31 -16.17 8.39 -1.63
N VAL A 32 -15.82 7.48 -2.55
CA VAL A 32 -14.48 6.85 -2.58
C VAL A 32 -13.40 7.91 -2.71
N LEU A 33 -13.53 8.86 -3.64
CA LEU A 33 -12.55 9.95 -3.81
C LEU A 33 -12.39 10.81 -2.55
N ARG A 34 -13.51 11.11 -1.88
CA ARG A 34 -13.49 11.86 -0.63
C ARG A 34 -12.80 11.08 0.49
N GLU A 35 -13.10 9.80 0.62
CA GLU A 35 -12.49 8.93 1.65
C GLU A 35 -11.01 8.68 1.38
N LEU A 36 -10.59 8.51 0.13
CA LEU A 36 -9.17 8.39 -0.25
C LEU A 36 -8.34 9.58 0.22
N GLY A 37 -8.91 10.79 0.21
CA GLY A 37 -8.24 11.99 0.73
C GLY A 37 -8.19 12.09 2.25
N ARG A 38 -9.04 11.35 2.97
CA ARG A 38 -9.16 11.39 4.44
C ARG A 38 -8.52 10.17 5.11
N ASN A 39 -8.92 9.01 4.69
CA ASN A 39 -8.45 7.72 5.17
C ASN A 39 -8.52 6.69 4.03
N PRO A 40 -7.42 6.49 3.30
CA PRO A 40 -7.39 5.56 2.17
C PRO A 40 -7.83 4.14 2.52
N VAL A 41 -7.57 3.69 3.75
CA VAL A 41 -7.93 2.35 4.19
C VAL A 41 -9.45 2.22 4.36
N ALA A 42 -10.14 3.25 4.85
CA ALA A 42 -11.59 3.25 5.00
C ALA A 42 -12.35 3.36 3.66
N ALA A 43 -11.69 3.77 2.59
CA ALA A 43 -12.27 3.82 1.25
C ALA A 43 -12.65 2.44 0.70
N PHE A 44 -12.01 1.38 1.22
CA PHE A 44 -12.36 0.01 0.87
C PHE A 44 -13.57 -0.45 1.67
N GLY A 45 -14.63 -0.89 0.95
CA GLY A 45 -15.81 -1.47 1.57
C GLY A 45 -15.52 -2.83 2.23
N GLN A 46 -16.54 -3.42 2.85
CA GLN A 46 -16.42 -4.68 3.57
C GLN A 46 -15.84 -5.84 2.73
N ASN A 47 -16.14 -5.85 1.42
CA ASN A 47 -15.60 -6.83 0.48
C ASN A 47 -14.08 -6.73 0.35
N GLY A 48 -13.51 -5.51 0.46
CA GLY A 48 -12.07 -5.27 0.43
C GLY A 48 -11.27 -6.03 1.49
N TYR A 49 -11.93 -6.43 2.56
CA TYR A 49 -11.32 -7.16 3.67
C TYR A 49 -11.66 -8.66 3.70
N ARG A 50 -12.54 -9.11 2.80
CA ARG A 50 -13.00 -10.51 2.77
C ARG A 50 -12.60 -11.24 1.50
N GLU A 51 -12.51 -10.52 0.38
CA GLU A 51 -12.21 -11.10 -0.92
C GLU A 51 -10.73 -10.94 -1.25
N PHE A 52 -10.14 -11.99 -1.79
CA PHE A 52 -8.73 -11.97 -2.22
C PHE A 52 -8.51 -11.17 -3.50
N TYR A 53 -9.55 -11.03 -4.32
CA TYR A 53 -9.49 -10.31 -5.60
C TYR A 53 -10.69 -9.39 -5.72
N ILE A 54 -10.44 -8.10 -5.85
CA ILE A 54 -11.49 -7.10 -6.05
C ILE A 54 -11.21 -6.34 -7.33
N HIS A 55 -12.12 -6.47 -8.27
CA HIS A 55 -12.08 -5.72 -9.52
C HIS A 55 -13.07 -4.55 -9.42
N SER A 56 -12.57 -3.35 -9.66
CA SER A 56 -13.39 -2.14 -9.72
C SER A 56 -13.10 -1.40 -11.02
N ARG A 57 -14.15 -1.19 -11.80
CA ARG A 57 -14.08 -0.43 -13.04
C ARG A 57 -14.68 0.95 -12.81
N THR A 58 -13.92 1.98 -13.09
CA THR A 58 -14.36 3.37 -13.08
C THR A 58 -14.27 3.94 -14.50
N PHE A 59 -14.84 5.11 -14.72
CA PHE A 59 -14.72 5.80 -16.02
C PHE A 59 -13.27 6.17 -16.38
N VAL A 60 -12.38 6.22 -15.41
CA VAL A 60 -10.99 6.68 -15.57
C VAL A 60 -9.99 5.53 -15.56
N SER A 61 -10.30 4.44 -14.88
CA SER A 61 -9.36 3.31 -14.73
C SER A 61 -10.05 2.02 -14.32
N ASP A 62 -9.47 0.91 -14.75
CA ASP A 62 -9.70 -0.40 -14.16
C ASP A 62 -8.71 -0.62 -13.01
N PHE A 63 -9.21 -1.05 -11.89
CA PHE A 63 -8.45 -1.29 -10.68
C PHE A 63 -8.68 -2.72 -10.19
N LEU A 64 -7.59 -3.45 -10.00
CA LEU A 64 -7.61 -4.78 -9.40
C LEU A 64 -6.82 -4.74 -8.09
N MET A 65 -7.49 -5.01 -6.98
CA MET A 65 -6.83 -5.24 -5.69
C MET A 65 -6.62 -6.73 -5.51
N VAL A 66 -5.38 -7.10 -5.21
CA VAL A 66 -4.97 -8.49 -4.98
C VAL A 66 -4.48 -8.59 -3.54
N SER A 67 -5.13 -9.42 -2.73
CA SER A 67 -4.79 -9.69 -1.33
C SER A 67 -4.37 -11.14 -1.11
N ASP A 68 -4.44 -11.97 -2.14
CA ASP A 68 -3.96 -13.33 -2.13
C ASP A 68 -2.42 -13.39 -2.17
N PRO A 69 -1.75 -14.12 -1.25
CA PRO A 69 -0.29 -14.21 -1.21
C PRO A 69 0.34 -14.73 -2.51
N GLU A 70 -0.25 -15.72 -3.15
CA GLU A 70 0.25 -16.27 -4.43
C GLU A 70 0.06 -15.24 -5.56
N GLY A 71 -1.08 -14.56 -5.60
CA GLY A 71 -1.32 -13.47 -6.54
C GLY A 71 -0.35 -12.30 -6.36
N ILE A 72 -0.06 -11.93 -5.12
CA ILE A 72 0.93 -10.88 -4.80
C ILE A 72 2.33 -11.31 -5.26
N LYS A 73 2.73 -12.55 -4.97
CA LYS A 73 4.01 -13.11 -5.41
C LYS A 73 4.12 -13.10 -6.94
N TYR A 74 3.08 -13.53 -7.64
CA TYR A 74 3.03 -13.53 -9.10
C TYR A 74 3.25 -12.12 -9.67
N VAL A 75 2.51 -11.12 -9.17
CA VAL A 75 2.60 -9.73 -9.64
C VAL A 75 3.95 -9.11 -9.32
N LEU A 76 4.49 -9.32 -8.11
CA LEU A 76 5.68 -8.61 -7.65
C LEU A 76 7.00 -9.30 -7.97
N LEU A 77 6.99 -10.63 -8.17
CA LEU A 77 8.19 -11.43 -8.37
C LEU A 77 8.18 -12.19 -9.70
N ASP A 78 7.23 -13.12 -9.87
CA ASP A 78 7.29 -14.10 -10.95
C ASP A 78 7.03 -13.45 -12.32
N ASN A 79 6.18 -12.44 -12.38
CA ASN A 79 5.79 -11.76 -13.61
C ASN A 79 5.92 -10.22 -13.52
N ALA A 80 6.78 -9.73 -12.65
CA ALA A 80 6.95 -8.31 -12.36
C ALA A 80 7.23 -7.45 -13.62
N ALA A 81 7.80 -8.04 -14.67
CA ALA A 81 8.07 -7.34 -15.93
C ALA A 81 6.78 -6.88 -16.66
N ASN A 82 5.67 -7.62 -16.47
CA ASN A 82 4.37 -7.29 -17.07
C ASN A 82 3.53 -6.35 -16.21
N PHE A 83 4.00 -6.02 -14.99
CA PHE A 83 3.33 -5.11 -14.07
C PHE A 83 4.21 -3.89 -13.76
N PRO A 84 4.50 -3.03 -14.75
CA PRO A 84 5.26 -1.81 -14.52
C PRO A 84 4.47 -0.84 -13.64
N LYS A 85 5.17 0.11 -13.04
CA LYS A 85 4.52 1.16 -12.25
C LYS A 85 3.55 1.97 -13.10
N SER A 86 2.37 2.24 -12.57
CA SER A 86 1.33 3.01 -13.24
C SER A 86 1.85 4.39 -13.65
N ILE A 87 1.62 4.79 -14.91
CA ILE A 87 1.96 6.12 -15.43
C ILE A 87 1.27 7.22 -14.60
N GLN A 88 0.06 6.99 -14.13
CA GLN A 88 -0.68 7.92 -13.28
C GLN A 88 0.02 8.12 -11.94
N SER A 89 0.43 7.04 -11.29
CA SER A 89 1.21 7.08 -10.05
C SER A 89 2.54 7.81 -10.26
N LEU A 90 3.25 7.53 -11.33
CA LEU A 90 4.51 8.21 -11.64
C LEU A 90 4.34 9.70 -11.90
N ARG A 91 3.27 10.11 -12.58
CA ARG A 91 2.97 11.54 -12.82
C ARG A 91 2.71 12.31 -11.53
N LEU A 92 2.10 11.65 -10.53
CA LEU A 92 1.83 12.28 -9.23
C LEU A 92 3.08 12.32 -8.33
N THR A 93 3.90 11.28 -8.38
CA THR A 93 5.02 11.12 -7.43
C THR A 93 6.34 11.71 -7.93
N LYS A 94 6.63 11.66 -9.23
CA LYS A 94 7.88 12.18 -9.81
C LYS A 94 8.17 13.65 -9.50
N PRO A 95 7.20 14.57 -9.54
CA PRO A 95 7.47 15.97 -9.22
C PRO A 95 8.02 16.19 -7.81
N ALA A 96 7.60 15.37 -6.84
CA ALA A 96 8.03 15.44 -5.44
C ALA A 96 9.27 14.59 -5.14
N LEU A 97 9.39 13.40 -5.74
CA LEU A 97 10.39 12.38 -5.39
C LEU A 97 11.51 12.24 -6.44
N GLY A 98 11.41 12.93 -7.57
CA GLY A 98 12.38 12.83 -8.65
C GLY A 98 12.47 11.41 -9.23
N ASN A 99 13.68 11.00 -9.64
CA ASN A 99 13.98 9.66 -10.16
C ASN A 99 14.60 8.74 -9.08
N GLY A 100 14.00 8.70 -7.91
CA GLY A 100 14.44 7.86 -6.80
C GLY A 100 13.95 6.41 -6.90
N LEU A 101 14.27 5.60 -5.89
CA LEU A 101 13.91 4.17 -5.83
C LEU A 101 12.40 3.91 -5.97
N VAL A 102 11.57 4.82 -5.45
CA VAL A 102 10.10 4.69 -5.51
C VAL A 102 9.56 4.95 -6.92
N THR A 103 10.19 5.86 -7.66
CA THR A 103 9.69 6.33 -8.97
C THR A 103 10.41 5.73 -10.16
N SER A 104 11.56 5.08 -9.95
CA SER A 104 12.29 4.37 -11.01
C SER A 104 11.73 2.98 -11.26
N ASP A 105 11.99 2.46 -12.45
CA ASP A 105 11.56 1.12 -12.87
C ASP A 105 12.68 0.40 -13.64
N GLY A 106 12.50 -0.90 -13.90
CA GLY A 106 13.40 -1.71 -14.72
C GLY A 106 14.85 -1.74 -14.23
N ALA A 107 15.80 -1.47 -15.11
CA ALA A 107 17.24 -1.53 -14.83
C ALA A 107 17.68 -0.48 -13.80
N SER A 108 17.14 0.74 -13.89
CA SER A 108 17.43 1.83 -12.96
C SER A 108 17.02 1.48 -11.53
N TRP A 109 15.82 0.93 -11.36
CA TRP A 109 15.34 0.47 -10.06
C TRP A 109 16.22 -0.66 -9.48
N ARG A 110 16.59 -1.65 -10.31
CA ARG A 110 17.47 -2.75 -9.87
C ARG A 110 18.82 -2.26 -9.40
N PHE A 111 19.42 -1.30 -10.11
CA PHE A 111 20.67 -0.69 -9.73
C PHE A 111 20.54 0.04 -8.39
N GLN A 112 19.57 0.94 -8.24
CA GLN A 112 19.36 1.71 -7.02
C GLN A 112 19.07 0.79 -5.82
N ARG A 113 18.20 -0.23 -6.00
CA ARG A 113 17.90 -1.20 -4.95
C ARG A 113 19.15 -1.97 -4.51
N ARG A 114 20.00 -2.38 -5.44
CA ARG A 114 21.24 -3.10 -5.13
C ARG A 114 22.18 -2.24 -4.28
N VAL A 115 22.30 -0.96 -4.60
CA VAL A 115 23.15 -0.01 -3.87
C VAL A 115 22.61 0.28 -2.47
N THR A 116 21.29 0.40 -2.32
CA THR A 116 20.68 0.76 -1.03
C THR A 116 20.41 -0.43 -0.12
N SER A 117 20.24 -1.64 -0.66
CA SER A 117 19.90 -2.84 0.13
C SER A 117 20.85 -3.13 1.30
N PRO A 118 22.19 -2.96 1.19
CA PRO A 118 23.09 -3.21 2.30
C PRO A 118 22.83 -2.34 3.53
N MET A 119 22.29 -1.11 3.33
CA MET A 119 21.98 -0.18 4.42
C MET A 119 20.86 -0.69 5.35
N PHE A 120 20.02 -1.60 4.85
CA PHE A 120 18.91 -2.22 5.58
C PHE A 120 19.23 -3.63 6.08
N SER A 121 20.50 -4.01 6.08
CA SER A 121 20.90 -5.31 6.63
C SER A 121 20.91 -5.29 8.17
N PRO A 122 20.69 -6.45 8.84
CA PRO A 122 20.67 -6.53 10.31
C PRO A 122 21.97 -6.05 10.99
N ARG A 123 23.06 -5.86 10.24
CA ARG A 123 24.33 -5.32 10.77
C ARG A 123 24.32 -3.80 10.88
N HIS A 124 23.36 -3.11 10.24
CA HIS A 124 23.27 -1.65 10.21
C HIS A 124 21.97 -1.12 10.84
N VAL A 125 21.10 -2.00 11.32
CA VAL A 125 19.93 -1.75 12.12
C VAL A 125 20.12 -2.34 13.50
#